data_cc550193254f489d80642efbeb68ad24
#
_entry.id   cc550193254f489d80642efbeb68ad24
#
_cell.length_a   1.000
_cell.length_b   1.000
_cell.length_c   1.000
_cell.angle_alpha   90.00
_cell.angle_beta   90.00
_cell.angle_gamma   90.00
#
_symmetry.space_group_name_H-M   'P 1'
#
loop_
_entity.id
_entity.type
_entity.pdbx_description
1 polymer ?
#
loop_
_entity_poly.entity_id
_entity_poly.type
_entity_poly.pdbx_seq_one_letter_code
_entity_poly.pdbx_strand_id
1 'polypeptide(L)'
;RVEYFNETLTSLEANPEAHDCDLHVYLDGGPKANQQALRKRIDASTFENITVVAREENWGIGRNLIDARRTLFDQQNYDRVLLFEDDMVLAPSYVATLLNMMDWSIEYNDIGTVMAYNINHDAPEIQASQTNEVIATNRHFWGYGMSKSVWDDIKSILYEFEQRYLTDVSYAYRSHRSIRWRFMRSVVKKGRIARPGTPLVPESILTAPFSTLPYRSPTSQDAITALALWRHGYARLTTRVSRAKYVGQKGFSFSPESFEKMGFGKQNTLELSELNTAPDTFTLTLEGADGTPLKPGRYV
;
A
#
# COMPACT_ATOMS: atom_id res chain seq x y z
N ARG A 1 10.66 -0.28 -13.68
CA ARG A 1 11.96 -0.76 -14.17
C ARG A 1 11.89 -2.23 -14.44
N VAL A 2 12.56 -2.67 -15.53
CA VAL A 2 12.43 -4.05 -16.01
C VAL A 2 12.90 -5.06 -14.97
N GLU A 3 14.02 -4.79 -14.31
CA GLU A 3 14.61 -5.68 -13.30
C GLU A 3 13.67 -5.85 -12.11
N TYR A 4 13.24 -4.76 -11.51
CA TYR A 4 12.32 -4.80 -10.35
C TYR A 4 10.98 -5.43 -10.72
N PHE A 5 10.41 -5.02 -11.85
CA PHE A 5 9.18 -5.60 -12.35
C PHE A 5 9.30 -7.12 -12.56
N ASN A 6 10.45 -7.60 -13.08
CA ASN A 6 10.70 -9.03 -13.21
C ASN A 6 10.68 -9.74 -11.87
N GLU A 7 11.36 -9.19 -10.86
CA GLU A 7 11.40 -9.77 -9.51
C GLU A 7 9.99 -9.77 -8.88
N THR A 8 9.28 -8.66 -8.99
CA THR A 8 7.91 -8.54 -8.47
C THR A 8 6.97 -9.52 -9.16
N LEU A 9 6.95 -9.57 -10.50
CA LEU A 9 6.06 -10.47 -11.22
C LEU A 9 6.40 -11.93 -10.97
N THR A 10 7.71 -12.29 -10.91
CA THR A 10 8.13 -13.66 -10.60
C THR A 10 7.69 -14.09 -9.19
N SER A 11 7.81 -13.20 -8.22
CA SER A 11 7.34 -13.48 -6.86
C SER A 11 5.81 -13.56 -6.77
N LEU A 12 5.09 -12.78 -7.57
CA LEU A 12 3.64 -12.85 -7.65
C LEU A 12 3.18 -14.17 -8.31
N GLU A 13 3.86 -14.60 -9.38
CA GLU A 13 3.64 -15.91 -10.03
C GLU A 13 3.86 -17.09 -9.08
N ALA A 14 4.68 -16.93 -8.05
CA ALA A 14 4.89 -17.95 -7.02
C ALA A 14 3.81 -17.96 -5.92
N ASN A 15 2.83 -17.07 -5.98
CA ASN A 15 1.67 -17.06 -5.08
C ASN A 15 0.50 -17.80 -5.74
N PRO A 16 0.11 -19.00 -5.27
CA PRO A 16 -0.95 -19.79 -5.93
C PRO A 16 -2.28 -19.03 -6.06
N GLU A 17 -2.69 -18.32 -5.01
CA GLU A 17 -3.95 -17.58 -4.96
C GLU A 17 -3.97 -16.36 -5.91
N ALA A 18 -2.82 -15.92 -6.37
CA ALA A 18 -2.74 -14.86 -7.37
C ALA A 18 -3.28 -15.30 -8.73
N HIS A 19 -3.22 -16.60 -9.04
CA HIS A 19 -3.72 -17.17 -10.29
C HIS A 19 -5.26 -17.26 -10.35
N ASP A 20 -5.92 -17.16 -9.20
CA ASP A 20 -7.38 -17.08 -9.08
C ASP A 20 -7.90 -15.63 -9.21
N CYS A 21 -6.99 -14.67 -9.40
CA CYS A 21 -7.31 -13.25 -9.53
C CYS A 21 -7.11 -12.75 -10.98
N ASP A 22 -7.90 -11.76 -11.39
CA ASP A 22 -7.63 -11.02 -12.63
C ASP A 22 -6.42 -10.10 -12.44
N LEU A 23 -5.39 -10.27 -13.26
CA LEU A 23 -4.20 -9.44 -13.21
C LEU A 23 -4.32 -8.25 -14.16
N HIS A 24 -4.27 -7.04 -13.61
CA HIS A 24 -4.24 -5.78 -14.35
C HIS A 24 -2.88 -5.10 -14.21
N VAL A 25 -2.17 -4.89 -15.30
CA VAL A 25 -0.86 -4.25 -15.32
C VAL A 25 -0.96 -2.87 -15.95
N TYR A 26 -0.65 -1.83 -15.16
CA TYR A 26 -0.67 -0.43 -15.60
C TYR A 26 0.75 0.03 -15.88
N LEU A 27 1.08 0.22 -17.16
CA LEU A 27 2.38 0.69 -17.61
C LEU A 27 2.34 2.20 -17.85
N ASP A 28 3.16 2.96 -17.13
CA ASP A 28 3.30 4.38 -17.37
C ASP A 28 4.00 4.63 -18.72
N GLY A 29 3.79 5.81 -19.29
CA GLY A 29 4.26 6.18 -20.62
C GLY A 29 5.47 7.11 -20.63
N GLY A 30 5.77 7.59 -21.80
CA GLY A 30 6.82 8.55 -22.09
C GLY A 30 8.15 7.91 -22.50
N PRO A 31 9.14 8.73 -22.91
CA PRO A 31 10.36 8.25 -23.61
C PRO A 31 11.29 7.40 -22.74
N LYS A 32 11.13 7.41 -21.42
CA LYS A 32 11.93 6.59 -20.49
C LYS A 32 11.21 5.30 -20.08
N ALA A 33 9.96 5.12 -20.50
CA ALA A 33 9.20 3.91 -20.21
C ALA A 33 9.68 2.77 -21.12
N ASN A 34 10.19 1.71 -20.54
CA ASN A 34 10.62 0.54 -21.32
C ASN A 34 9.47 -0.44 -21.52
N GLN A 35 8.36 0.06 -22.09
CA GLN A 35 7.12 -0.71 -22.24
C GLN A 35 7.30 -1.97 -23.07
N GLN A 36 8.15 -1.96 -24.09
CA GLN A 36 8.39 -3.13 -24.93
C GLN A 36 8.98 -4.30 -24.13
N ALA A 37 10.01 -4.02 -23.31
CA ALA A 37 10.61 -5.05 -22.47
C ALA A 37 9.66 -5.54 -21.38
N LEU A 38 8.87 -4.64 -20.79
CA LEU A 38 7.85 -5.00 -19.81
C LEU A 38 6.75 -5.87 -20.44
N ARG A 39 6.26 -5.52 -21.62
CA ARG A 39 5.28 -6.34 -22.36
C ARG A 39 5.83 -7.74 -22.65
N LYS A 40 7.07 -7.83 -23.13
CA LYS A 40 7.71 -9.15 -23.38
C LYS A 40 7.75 -10.01 -22.11
N ARG A 41 7.98 -9.40 -20.94
CA ARG A 41 7.94 -10.14 -19.66
C ARG A 41 6.53 -10.55 -19.28
N ILE A 42 5.54 -9.69 -19.52
CA ILE A 42 4.13 -9.98 -19.28
C ILE A 42 3.66 -11.12 -20.20
N ASP A 43 4.00 -11.08 -21.48
CA ASP A 43 3.64 -12.12 -22.45
C ASP A 43 4.26 -13.49 -22.11
N ALA A 44 5.35 -13.51 -21.34
CA ALA A 44 6.00 -14.72 -20.84
C ALA A 44 5.53 -15.12 -19.43
N SER A 45 4.51 -14.45 -18.88
CA SER A 45 3.96 -14.74 -17.56
C SER A 45 3.17 -16.04 -17.53
N THR A 46 3.09 -16.64 -16.35
CA THR A 46 2.28 -17.83 -16.08
C THR A 46 0.81 -17.50 -15.80
N PHE A 47 0.43 -16.25 -15.69
CA PHE A 47 -0.97 -15.85 -15.55
C PHE A 47 -1.73 -16.02 -16.87
N GLU A 48 -2.91 -16.60 -16.79
CA GLU A 48 -3.75 -16.84 -17.98
C GLU A 48 -4.47 -15.57 -18.47
N ASN A 49 -4.95 -14.74 -17.52
CA ASN A 49 -5.75 -13.55 -17.80
C ASN A 49 -5.04 -12.28 -17.34
N ILE A 50 -4.37 -11.60 -18.28
CA ILE A 50 -3.68 -10.34 -18.00
C ILE A 50 -4.28 -9.22 -18.84
N THR A 51 -4.77 -8.19 -18.18
CA THR A 51 -5.16 -6.94 -18.83
C THR A 51 -4.01 -5.93 -18.72
N VAL A 52 -3.50 -5.44 -19.85
CA VAL A 52 -2.42 -4.46 -19.89
C VAL A 52 -2.95 -3.09 -20.32
N VAL A 53 -2.84 -2.12 -19.43
CA VAL A 53 -3.15 -0.71 -19.69
C VAL A 53 -1.84 0.05 -19.85
N ALA A 54 -1.47 0.41 -21.10
CA ALA A 54 -0.26 1.16 -21.38
C ALA A 54 -0.59 2.60 -21.74
N ARG A 55 0.07 3.54 -21.05
CA ARG A 55 -0.09 4.97 -21.31
C ARG A 55 0.85 5.41 -22.42
N GLU A 56 0.41 6.33 -23.24
CA GLU A 56 1.26 6.98 -24.25
C GLU A 56 2.20 8.00 -23.61
N GLU A 57 1.71 8.73 -22.63
CA GLU A 57 2.42 9.77 -21.91
C GLU A 57 2.73 9.37 -20.47
N ASN A 58 3.71 10.03 -19.86
CA ASN A 58 4.04 9.84 -18.44
C ASN A 58 2.98 10.54 -17.56
N TRP A 59 2.11 9.75 -16.97
CA TRP A 59 1.11 10.23 -16.01
C TRP A 59 1.67 10.34 -14.59
N GLY A 60 2.79 9.68 -14.33
CA GLY A 60 3.39 9.53 -13.01
C GLY A 60 2.57 8.62 -12.09
N ILE A 61 3.24 8.12 -11.05
CA ILE A 61 2.68 7.12 -10.13
C ILE A 61 1.33 7.56 -9.53
N GLY A 62 1.20 8.82 -9.12
CA GLY A 62 -0.01 9.28 -8.44
C GLY A 62 -1.27 9.18 -9.29
N ARG A 63 -1.22 9.68 -10.53
CA ARG A 63 -2.36 9.64 -11.45
C ARG A 63 -2.65 8.20 -11.90
N ASN A 64 -1.60 7.43 -12.21
CA ASN A 64 -1.75 6.03 -12.61
C ASN A 64 -2.46 5.19 -11.53
N LEU A 65 -2.06 5.31 -10.26
CA LEU A 65 -2.66 4.55 -9.17
C LEU A 65 -4.11 5.00 -8.84
N ILE A 66 -4.44 6.27 -9.01
CA ILE A 66 -5.82 6.75 -8.83
C ILE A 66 -6.70 6.23 -9.97
N ASP A 67 -6.20 6.30 -11.20
CA ASP A 67 -6.93 5.83 -12.37
C ASP A 67 -7.12 4.31 -12.37
N ALA A 68 -6.11 3.54 -11.95
CA ALA A 68 -6.23 2.09 -11.78
C ALA A 68 -7.38 1.75 -10.82
N ARG A 69 -7.42 2.39 -9.64
CA ARG A 69 -8.51 2.17 -8.67
C ARG A 69 -9.87 2.60 -9.20
N ARG A 70 -9.94 3.74 -9.92
CA ARG A 70 -11.17 4.18 -10.60
C ARG A 70 -11.64 3.15 -11.60
N THR A 71 -10.75 2.66 -12.45
CA THR A 71 -11.10 1.67 -13.48
C THR A 71 -11.60 0.37 -12.84
N LEU A 72 -10.88 -0.16 -11.86
CA LEU A 72 -11.23 -1.44 -11.24
C LEU A 72 -12.51 -1.34 -10.40
N PHE A 73 -12.63 -0.33 -9.55
CA PHE A 73 -13.77 -0.21 -8.65
C PHE A 73 -15.01 0.41 -9.30
N ASP A 74 -14.85 1.53 -10.03
CA ASP A 74 -16.02 2.28 -10.50
C ASP A 74 -16.51 1.81 -11.88
N GLN A 75 -15.60 1.37 -12.77
CA GLN A 75 -15.96 0.97 -14.13
C GLN A 75 -16.15 -0.54 -14.26
N GLN A 76 -15.28 -1.34 -13.65
CA GLN A 76 -15.33 -2.81 -13.72
C GLN A 76 -16.03 -3.44 -12.51
N ASN A 77 -16.31 -2.64 -11.47
CA ASN A 77 -17.09 -3.01 -10.30
C ASN A 77 -16.51 -4.19 -9.49
N TYR A 78 -15.18 -4.30 -9.41
CA TYR A 78 -14.55 -5.25 -8.51
C TYR A 78 -14.87 -4.94 -7.06
N ASP A 79 -15.18 -5.97 -6.27
CA ASP A 79 -15.46 -5.82 -4.84
C ASP A 79 -14.19 -5.61 -4.01
N ARG A 80 -13.06 -6.15 -4.47
CA ARG A 80 -11.75 -6.11 -3.82
C ARG A 80 -10.66 -5.90 -4.83
N VAL A 81 -9.64 -5.13 -4.46
CA VAL A 81 -8.44 -4.91 -5.27
C VAL A 81 -7.21 -5.07 -4.39
N LEU A 82 -6.28 -5.89 -4.84
CA LEU A 82 -4.92 -5.95 -4.30
C LEU A 82 -4.03 -5.11 -5.21
N LEU A 83 -3.27 -4.19 -4.65
CA LEU A 83 -2.51 -3.20 -5.38
C LEU A 83 -1.03 -3.32 -5.06
N PHE A 84 -0.21 -3.56 -6.08
CA PHE A 84 1.23 -3.76 -5.96
C PHE A 84 1.98 -2.70 -6.77
N GLU A 85 3.16 -2.32 -6.28
CA GLU A 85 4.16 -1.57 -7.04
C GLU A 85 5.20 -2.53 -7.63
N ASP A 86 5.97 -2.08 -8.62
CA ASP A 86 6.89 -2.91 -9.40
C ASP A 86 8.24 -3.18 -8.73
N ASP A 87 8.39 -2.88 -7.45
CA ASP A 87 9.64 -2.99 -6.71
C ASP A 87 9.50 -3.73 -5.37
N MET A 88 8.63 -4.73 -5.35
CA MET A 88 8.41 -5.63 -4.20
C MET A 88 8.71 -7.09 -4.56
N VAL A 89 9.39 -7.79 -3.69
CA VAL A 89 9.51 -9.26 -3.74
C VAL A 89 8.64 -9.85 -2.64
N LEU A 90 7.71 -10.72 -3.03
CA LEU A 90 6.66 -11.26 -2.18
C LEU A 90 7.02 -12.66 -1.66
N ALA A 91 6.61 -12.97 -0.42
CA ALA A 91 6.60 -14.35 0.07
C ALA A 91 5.54 -15.18 -0.68
N PRO A 92 5.68 -16.51 -0.75
CA PRO A 92 4.72 -17.38 -1.45
C PRO A 92 3.29 -17.31 -0.91
N SER A 93 3.09 -16.89 0.33
CA SER A 93 1.78 -16.72 0.97
C SER A 93 1.30 -15.27 1.05
N TYR A 94 1.90 -14.35 0.33
CA TYR A 94 1.57 -12.92 0.44
C TYR A 94 0.12 -12.65 0.05
N VAL A 95 -0.29 -13.13 -1.13
CA VAL A 95 -1.65 -12.90 -1.66
C VAL A 95 -2.70 -13.57 -0.78
N ALA A 96 -2.49 -14.84 -0.40
CA ALA A 96 -3.37 -15.53 0.54
C ALA A 96 -3.49 -14.77 1.87
N THR A 97 -2.38 -14.26 2.40
CA THR A 97 -2.41 -13.45 3.63
C THR A 97 -3.26 -12.20 3.49
N LEU A 98 -3.17 -11.47 2.37
CA LEU A 98 -4.02 -10.30 2.13
C LEU A 98 -5.49 -10.67 2.02
N LEU A 99 -5.82 -11.73 1.30
CA LEU A 99 -7.20 -12.20 1.15
C LEU A 99 -7.80 -12.62 2.50
N ASN A 100 -7.06 -13.41 3.28
CA ASN A 100 -7.48 -13.84 4.62
C ASN A 100 -7.63 -12.63 5.58
N MET A 101 -6.73 -11.65 5.52
CA MET A 101 -6.85 -10.42 6.29
C MET A 101 -8.08 -9.61 5.89
N MET A 102 -8.40 -9.54 4.59
CA MET A 102 -9.60 -8.85 4.11
C MET A 102 -10.86 -9.57 4.60
N ASP A 103 -10.92 -10.89 4.54
CA ASP A 103 -12.05 -11.68 5.04
C ASP A 103 -12.21 -11.54 6.55
N TRP A 104 -11.13 -11.67 7.31
CA TRP A 104 -11.14 -11.47 8.75
C TRP A 104 -11.58 -10.05 9.14
N SER A 105 -11.21 -9.03 8.37
CA SER A 105 -11.53 -7.64 8.68
C SER A 105 -12.98 -7.25 8.39
N ILE A 106 -13.78 -8.08 7.74
CA ILE A 106 -15.21 -7.79 7.44
C ILE A 106 -16.03 -7.53 8.71
N GLU A 107 -15.66 -8.18 9.82
CA GLU A 107 -16.34 -8.02 11.11
C GLU A 107 -16.14 -6.63 11.73
N TYR A 108 -15.19 -5.85 11.22
CA TYR A 108 -14.80 -4.55 11.78
C TYR A 108 -15.10 -3.41 10.80
N ASN A 109 -15.70 -2.36 11.32
CA ASN A 109 -16.14 -1.24 10.49
C ASN A 109 -15.07 -0.18 10.23
N ASP A 110 -13.91 -0.28 10.87
CA ASP A 110 -12.87 0.73 10.87
C ASP A 110 -11.60 0.32 10.07
N ILE A 111 -11.61 -0.83 9.38
CA ILE A 111 -10.46 -1.27 8.60
C ILE A 111 -10.59 -0.82 7.15
N GLY A 112 -9.66 0.03 6.71
CA GLY A 112 -9.65 0.59 5.36
C GLY A 112 -8.71 -0.13 4.39
N THR A 113 -7.55 -0.54 4.86
CA THR A 113 -6.59 -1.32 4.06
C THR A 113 -5.88 -2.34 4.91
N VAL A 114 -5.54 -3.46 4.30
CA VAL A 114 -4.69 -4.51 4.87
C VAL A 114 -3.43 -4.65 4.04
N MET A 115 -2.29 -4.89 4.68
CA MET A 115 -0.98 -5.01 4.05
C MET A 115 -0.19 -6.11 4.74
N ALA A 116 0.75 -6.74 4.05
CA ALA A 116 1.63 -7.74 4.64
C ALA A 116 3.12 -7.36 4.50
N TYR A 117 3.39 -6.06 4.45
CA TYR A 117 4.73 -5.48 4.44
C TYR A 117 4.98 -4.67 5.72
N ASN A 118 6.09 -4.95 6.37
CA ASN A 118 6.58 -4.21 7.53
C ASN A 118 8.11 -4.23 7.56
N ILE A 119 8.72 -3.36 8.38
CA ILE A 119 10.13 -3.45 8.74
C ILE A 119 10.18 -3.97 10.17
N ASN A 120 10.64 -5.20 10.33
CA ASN A 120 10.75 -5.87 11.62
C ASN A 120 12.17 -6.39 11.82
N HIS A 121 12.82 -5.95 12.90
CA HIS A 121 14.18 -6.31 13.25
C HIS A 121 14.26 -7.26 14.45
N ASP A 122 13.13 -7.81 14.87
CA ASP A 122 13.11 -8.82 15.94
C ASP A 122 13.89 -10.08 15.52
N ALA A 123 14.37 -10.83 16.47
CA ALA A 123 15.05 -12.11 16.20
C ALA A 123 14.12 -13.07 15.44
N PRO A 124 14.66 -13.95 14.56
CA PRO A 124 13.85 -14.85 13.75
C PRO A 124 12.87 -15.70 14.57
N GLU A 125 13.29 -16.16 15.76
CA GLU A 125 12.47 -16.98 16.65
C GLU A 125 11.27 -16.20 17.19
N ILE A 126 11.44 -14.91 17.45
CA ILE A 126 10.36 -14.02 17.88
C ILE A 126 9.40 -13.81 16.71
N GLN A 127 9.92 -13.48 15.53
CA GLN A 127 9.08 -13.29 14.32
C GLN A 127 8.29 -14.55 13.98
N ALA A 128 8.90 -15.75 14.09
CA ALA A 128 8.22 -17.01 13.83
C ALA A 128 6.99 -17.24 14.73
N SER A 129 7.02 -16.71 15.97
CA SER A 129 5.87 -16.77 16.89
C SER A 129 4.78 -15.72 16.64
N GLN A 130 5.05 -14.72 15.79
CA GLN A 130 4.19 -13.56 15.56
C GLN A 130 3.58 -13.51 14.14
N THR A 131 3.61 -14.62 13.41
CA THR A 131 3.21 -14.67 12.01
C THR A 131 1.75 -14.35 11.74
N ASN A 132 0.87 -14.47 12.76
CA ASN A 132 -0.55 -14.12 12.72
C ASN A 132 -0.87 -12.80 13.43
N GLU A 133 0.13 -12.07 13.91
CA GLU A 133 -0.09 -10.77 14.53
C GLU A 133 -0.20 -9.66 13.46
N VAL A 134 -1.13 -8.74 13.70
CA VAL A 134 -1.30 -7.52 12.91
C VAL A 134 -1.18 -6.28 13.79
N ILE A 135 -0.72 -5.21 13.20
CA ILE A 135 -0.56 -3.90 13.84
C ILE A 135 -1.24 -2.82 13.01
N ALA A 136 -1.75 -1.78 13.67
CA ALA A 136 -2.17 -0.58 12.97
C ALA A 136 -0.93 0.19 12.47
N THR A 137 -0.96 0.72 11.25
CA THR A 137 0.18 1.41 10.65
C THR A 137 -0.17 2.74 10.02
N ASN A 138 0.75 3.70 10.11
CA ASN A 138 0.73 4.96 9.37
C ASN A 138 1.87 5.06 8.34
N ARG A 139 2.63 3.97 8.15
CA ARG A 139 3.74 3.88 7.21
C ARG A 139 3.29 3.30 5.89
N HIS A 140 4.13 3.10 5.00
CA HIS A 140 4.07 2.48 3.68
C HIS A 140 2.67 2.14 3.13
N PHE A 141 2.54 2.11 1.81
CA PHE A 141 1.36 1.65 1.08
C PHE A 141 1.76 0.64 0.01
N TRP A 142 2.64 -0.28 0.37
CA TRP A 142 3.22 -1.23 -0.58
C TRP A 142 2.52 -2.58 -0.48
N GLY A 143 1.92 -3.02 -1.58
CA GLY A 143 1.24 -4.30 -1.64
C GLY A 143 0.05 -4.41 -0.69
N TYR A 144 -1.00 -3.67 -0.91
CA TYR A 144 -2.15 -3.65 0.01
C TYR A 144 -3.46 -4.07 -0.66
N GLY A 145 -4.39 -4.57 0.18
CA GLY A 145 -5.78 -4.84 -0.17
C GLY A 145 -6.72 -3.73 0.26
N MET A 146 -7.72 -3.44 -0.58
CA MET A 146 -8.81 -2.49 -0.31
C MET A 146 -10.12 -3.03 -0.87
N SER A 147 -11.24 -2.80 -0.16
CA SER A 147 -12.58 -3.12 -0.64
C SER A 147 -13.24 -1.96 -1.38
N LYS A 148 -14.23 -2.27 -2.21
CA LYS A 148 -15.02 -1.27 -2.93
C LYS A 148 -15.73 -0.29 -1.99
N SER A 149 -16.28 -0.77 -0.88
CA SER A 149 -16.95 0.10 0.11
C SER A 149 -16.02 1.16 0.69
N VAL A 150 -14.77 0.80 0.98
CA VAL A 150 -13.74 1.75 1.43
C VAL A 150 -13.40 2.74 0.32
N TRP A 151 -13.23 2.25 -0.91
CA TRP A 151 -12.96 3.11 -2.06
C TRP A 151 -14.08 4.12 -2.28
N ASP A 152 -15.35 3.69 -2.24
CA ASP A 152 -16.51 4.55 -2.43
C ASP A 152 -16.57 5.70 -1.42
N ASP A 153 -16.15 5.45 -0.18
CA ASP A 153 -16.07 6.48 0.86
C ASP A 153 -14.96 7.51 0.59
N ILE A 154 -13.79 7.07 0.12
CA ILE A 154 -12.59 7.92 0.05
C ILE A 154 -12.33 8.56 -1.32
N LYS A 155 -12.89 7.99 -2.40
CA LYS A 155 -12.57 8.37 -3.80
C LYS A 155 -12.75 9.84 -4.10
N SER A 156 -13.74 10.51 -3.50
CA SER A 156 -13.99 11.93 -3.74
C SER A 156 -12.79 12.83 -3.40
N ILE A 157 -12.07 12.50 -2.32
CA ILE A 157 -10.86 13.23 -1.91
C ILE A 157 -9.72 12.97 -2.91
N LEU A 158 -9.60 11.75 -3.40
CA LEU A 158 -8.56 11.37 -4.36
C LEU A 158 -8.81 11.99 -5.73
N TYR A 159 -10.07 12.04 -6.18
CA TYR A 159 -10.43 12.68 -7.44
C TYR A 159 -10.22 14.20 -7.39
N GLU A 160 -10.57 14.85 -6.28
CA GLU A 160 -10.30 16.27 -6.08
C GLU A 160 -8.78 16.55 -6.10
N PHE A 161 -7.97 15.68 -5.48
CA PHE A 161 -6.52 15.79 -5.50
C PHE A 161 -5.95 15.62 -6.93
N GLU A 162 -6.38 14.59 -7.64
CA GLU A 162 -5.97 14.33 -9.03
C GLU A 162 -6.29 15.52 -9.92
N GLN A 163 -7.55 15.96 -9.93
CA GLN A 163 -8.01 17.06 -10.77
C GLN A 163 -7.23 18.35 -10.52
N ARG A 164 -6.93 18.68 -9.27
CA ARG A 164 -6.26 19.94 -8.92
C ARG A 164 -4.75 19.93 -9.13
N TYR A 165 -4.11 18.76 -9.04
CA TYR A 165 -2.65 18.69 -8.88
C TYR A 165 -1.95 17.72 -9.82
N LEU A 166 -2.66 16.84 -10.51
CA LEU A 166 -2.04 15.79 -11.32
C LEU A 166 -2.48 15.78 -12.78
N THR A 167 -3.57 16.44 -13.16
CA THR A 167 -4.11 16.36 -14.54
C THR A 167 -3.26 17.14 -15.53
N ASP A 168 -2.91 18.39 -15.21
CA ASP A 168 -2.20 19.31 -16.09
C ASP A 168 -0.75 19.56 -15.67
N VAL A 169 -0.27 18.82 -14.66
CA VAL A 169 1.05 19.02 -14.06
C VAL A 169 1.75 17.68 -13.89
N SER A 170 2.97 17.57 -14.41
CA SER A 170 3.80 16.40 -14.13
C SER A 170 3.90 16.16 -12.61
N TYR A 171 3.80 14.90 -12.22
CA TYR A 171 3.84 14.49 -10.81
C TYR A 171 5.05 15.06 -10.04
N ALA A 172 6.19 15.19 -10.71
CA ALA A 172 7.41 15.75 -10.12
C ALA A 172 7.29 17.25 -9.78
N TYR A 173 6.45 18.00 -10.50
CA TYR A 173 6.32 19.46 -10.35
C TYR A 173 5.03 19.89 -9.65
N ARG A 174 4.27 18.94 -9.07
CA ARG A 174 3.06 19.27 -8.31
C ARG A 174 3.36 20.24 -7.16
N SER A 175 2.46 21.17 -6.89
CA SER A 175 2.65 22.20 -5.89
C SER A 175 2.56 21.65 -4.45
N HIS A 176 3.69 21.21 -3.88
CA HIS A 176 3.76 20.71 -2.51
C HIS A 176 3.20 21.70 -1.48
N ARG A 177 3.45 23.01 -1.65
CA ARG A 177 2.94 24.06 -0.78
C ARG A 177 1.41 24.13 -0.83
N SER A 178 0.83 24.16 -2.01
CA SER A 178 -0.63 24.22 -2.19
C SER A 178 -1.30 22.96 -1.63
N ILE A 179 -0.72 21.77 -1.90
CA ILE A 179 -1.23 20.51 -1.38
C ILE A 179 -1.26 20.53 0.15
N ARG A 180 -0.16 20.89 0.81
CA ARG A 180 -0.07 20.89 2.27
C ARG A 180 -0.99 21.93 2.92
N TRP A 181 -0.91 23.17 2.47
CA TRP A 181 -1.55 24.29 3.15
C TRP A 181 -3.01 24.52 2.76
N ARG A 182 -3.40 24.16 1.55
CA ARG A 182 -4.77 24.35 1.08
C ARG A 182 -5.57 23.06 1.15
N PHE A 183 -5.07 22.01 0.50
CA PHE A 183 -5.82 20.75 0.37
C PHE A 183 -5.79 19.92 1.66
N MET A 184 -4.64 19.45 2.10
CA MET A 184 -4.53 18.56 3.27
C MET A 184 -5.07 19.24 4.55
N ARG A 185 -4.71 20.50 4.77
CA ARG A 185 -5.23 21.25 5.91
C ARG A 185 -6.75 21.42 5.88
N SER A 186 -7.33 21.59 4.69
CA SER A 186 -8.80 21.65 4.52
C SER A 186 -9.46 20.34 4.91
N VAL A 187 -8.90 19.19 4.52
CA VAL A 187 -9.42 17.87 4.90
C VAL A 187 -9.29 17.65 6.41
N VAL A 188 -8.14 17.94 6.99
CA VAL A 188 -7.92 17.79 8.44
C VAL A 188 -8.86 18.67 9.28
N LYS A 189 -9.12 19.90 8.84
CA LYS A 189 -10.06 20.79 9.53
C LYS A 189 -11.49 20.27 9.60
N LYS A 190 -11.90 19.45 8.65
CA LYS A 190 -13.22 18.80 8.66
C LYS A 190 -13.33 17.71 9.74
N GLY A 191 -12.22 17.35 10.39
CA GLY A 191 -12.15 16.31 11.42
C GLY A 191 -12.34 14.91 10.86
N ARG A 192 -12.36 13.92 11.75
CA ARG A 192 -12.62 12.51 11.42
C ARG A 192 -14.12 12.22 11.48
N ILE A 193 -14.63 11.39 10.57
CA ILE A 193 -15.99 10.88 10.62
C ILE A 193 -15.96 9.62 11.52
N ALA A 194 -16.80 9.59 12.55
CA ALA A 194 -16.99 8.39 13.33
C ALA A 194 -17.76 7.34 12.49
N ARG A 195 -17.35 6.10 12.54
CA ARG A 195 -18.02 5.01 11.85
C ARG A 195 -18.93 4.25 12.84
N PRO A 196 -20.17 3.97 12.49
CA PRO A 196 -21.03 3.12 13.30
C PRO A 196 -20.57 1.65 13.21
N GLY A 197 -20.70 0.90 14.29
CA GLY A 197 -20.37 -0.53 14.34
C GLY A 197 -19.23 -0.84 15.31
N THR A 198 -18.61 -2.00 15.15
CA THR A 198 -17.55 -2.50 16.03
C THR A 198 -16.18 -2.11 15.49
N PRO A 199 -15.44 -1.19 16.14
CA PRO A 199 -14.07 -0.88 15.75
C PRO A 199 -13.11 -1.96 16.29
N LEU A 200 -12.08 -2.28 15.49
CA LEU A 200 -10.96 -3.09 15.94
C LEU A 200 -9.87 -2.23 16.59
N VAL A 201 -9.58 -1.07 15.99
CA VAL A 201 -8.47 -0.22 16.39
C VAL A 201 -8.95 0.89 17.34
N PRO A 202 -8.38 1.00 18.55
CA PRO A 202 -8.74 2.06 19.49
C PRO A 202 -8.59 3.46 18.88
N GLU A 203 -9.57 4.33 19.08
CA GLU A 203 -9.57 5.68 18.51
C GLU A 203 -8.36 6.53 18.96
N SER A 204 -7.88 6.28 20.17
CA SER A 204 -6.69 6.94 20.71
C SER A 204 -5.42 6.75 19.85
N ILE A 205 -5.40 5.67 19.05
CA ILE A 205 -4.30 5.35 18.13
C ILE A 205 -4.48 6.03 16.78
N LEU A 206 -5.71 6.31 16.37
CA LEU A 206 -6.05 6.87 15.05
C LEU A 206 -5.83 8.39 15.02
N THR A 207 -4.58 8.81 14.94
CA THR A 207 -4.21 10.22 14.83
C THR A 207 -4.23 10.70 13.37
N ALA A 208 -4.53 11.99 13.16
CA ALA A 208 -4.42 12.59 11.84
C ALA A 208 -2.98 12.45 11.31
N PRO A 209 -2.76 11.88 10.12
CA PRO A 209 -1.43 11.56 9.62
C PRO A 209 -0.48 12.76 9.54
N PHE A 210 -1.02 14.00 9.55
CA PHE A 210 -0.27 15.21 9.24
C PHE A 210 -0.59 16.39 10.17
N SER A 211 -1.15 16.13 11.35
CA SER A 211 -1.64 17.20 12.24
C SER A 211 -0.53 18.07 12.87
N THR A 212 0.66 17.51 13.04
CA THR A 212 1.72 18.16 13.85
C THR A 212 2.80 18.87 13.03
N LEU A 213 3.04 18.50 11.78
CA LEU A 213 4.12 19.05 10.94
C LEU A 213 3.68 19.22 9.47
N PRO A 214 2.71 20.11 9.16
CA PRO A 214 2.18 20.22 7.81
C PRO A 214 3.24 20.56 6.75
N TYR A 215 4.28 21.32 7.09
CA TYR A 215 5.35 21.69 6.16
C TYR A 215 6.31 20.54 5.80
N ARG A 216 6.33 19.46 6.58
CA ARG A 216 7.13 18.24 6.33
C ARG A 216 6.29 17.08 5.81
N SER A 217 4.97 17.22 5.77
CA SER A 217 4.09 16.14 5.34
C SER A 217 4.38 15.76 3.89
N PRO A 218 4.47 14.46 3.57
CA PRO A 218 4.55 14.01 2.20
C PRO A 218 3.28 14.42 1.44
N THR A 219 3.40 14.57 0.13
CA THR A 219 2.31 15.01 -0.75
C THR A 219 2.07 14.01 -1.88
N SER A 220 2.49 12.77 -1.66
CA SER A 220 2.25 11.66 -2.55
C SER A 220 0.76 11.26 -2.56
N GLN A 221 0.36 10.50 -3.56
CA GLN A 221 -0.98 9.93 -3.58
C GLN A 221 -1.21 9.01 -2.37
N ASP A 222 -0.17 8.32 -1.86
CA ASP A 222 -0.26 7.53 -0.64
C ASP A 222 -0.61 8.37 0.57
N ALA A 223 0.05 9.52 0.71
CA ALA A 223 -0.23 10.46 1.79
C ALA A 223 -1.68 10.97 1.73
N ILE A 224 -2.18 11.23 0.53
CA ILE A 224 -3.58 11.65 0.33
C ILE A 224 -4.55 10.49 0.57
N THR A 225 -4.19 9.27 0.16
CA THR A 225 -4.99 8.07 0.47
C THR A 225 -5.05 7.84 1.99
N ALA A 226 -3.93 7.92 2.69
CA ALA A 226 -3.90 7.82 4.16
C ALA A 226 -4.76 8.90 4.83
N LEU A 227 -4.70 10.13 4.33
CA LEU A 227 -5.51 11.24 4.82
C LEU A 227 -7.00 11.01 4.58
N ALA A 228 -7.38 10.48 3.41
CA ALA A 228 -8.75 10.17 3.07
C ALA A 228 -9.31 9.04 3.94
N LEU A 229 -8.54 7.97 4.14
CA LEU A 229 -8.88 6.88 5.05
C LEU A 229 -9.09 7.40 6.48
N TRP A 230 -8.14 8.15 7.02
CA TRP A 230 -8.29 8.76 8.34
C TRP A 230 -9.53 9.65 8.44
N ARG A 231 -9.78 10.50 7.45
CA ARG A 231 -10.96 11.39 7.40
C ARG A 231 -12.27 10.60 7.48
N HIS A 232 -12.32 9.44 6.86
CA HIS A 232 -13.49 8.57 6.83
C HIS A 232 -13.52 7.52 7.96
N GLY A 233 -12.65 7.67 8.96
CA GLY A 233 -12.70 6.83 10.16
C GLY A 233 -11.99 5.49 10.03
N TYR A 234 -11.22 5.29 8.98
CA TYR A 234 -10.51 4.04 8.73
C TYR A 234 -9.11 3.99 9.35
N ALA A 235 -8.77 2.82 9.84
CA ALA A 235 -7.43 2.39 10.17
C ALA A 235 -6.80 1.64 8.99
N ARG A 236 -5.48 1.52 9.03
CA ARG A 236 -4.68 0.70 8.13
C ARG A 236 -3.99 -0.37 8.95
N LEU A 237 -4.07 -1.61 8.51
CA LEU A 237 -3.40 -2.72 9.17
C LEU A 237 -2.24 -3.27 8.33
N THR A 238 -1.23 -3.78 8.99
CA THR A 238 -0.19 -4.60 8.38
C THR A 238 0.14 -5.79 9.27
N THR A 239 0.68 -6.85 8.69
CA THR A 239 1.24 -7.95 9.50
C THR A 239 2.45 -7.45 10.27
N ARG A 240 2.64 -7.95 11.48
CA ARG A 240 3.82 -7.63 12.30
C ARG A 240 5.09 -8.17 11.68
N VAL A 241 5.03 -9.37 11.12
CA VAL A 241 6.11 -9.97 10.35
C VAL A 241 5.93 -9.65 8.88
N SER A 242 6.97 -9.09 8.25
CA SER A 242 6.91 -8.75 6.84
C SER A 242 6.92 -9.99 5.96
N ARG A 243 5.99 -10.04 5.00
CA ARG A 243 5.91 -11.09 3.97
C ARG A 243 6.37 -10.59 2.61
N ALA A 244 7.08 -9.47 2.58
CA ALA A 244 7.69 -8.96 1.37
C ALA A 244 8.99 -8.20 1.68
N LYS A 245 9.83 -8.04 0.66
CA LYS A 245 11.00 -7.15 0.67
C LYS A 245 10.79 -6.04 -0.36
N TYR A 246 11.01 -4.79 0.03
CA TYR A 246 11.08 -3.67 -0.89
C TYR A 246 12.49 -3.62 -1.52
N VAL A 247 12.56 -3.65 -2.85
CA VAL A 247 13.84 -3.74 -3.58
C VAL A 247 14.19 -2.47 -4.38
N GLY A 248 13.36 -1.43 -4.29
CA GLY A 248 13.49 -0.18 -5.05
C GLY A 248 14.66 0.72 -4.63
N GLN A 249 15.89 0.22 -4.63
CA GLN A 249 17.10 0.98 -4.24
C GLN A 249 17.37 2.20 -5.13
N LYS A 250 16.98 2.13 -6.39
CA LYS A 250 17.18 3.18 -7.38
C LYS A 250 15.83 3.60 -7.94
N GLY A 251 15.32 4.74 -7.62
CA GLY A 251 14.01 5.18 -8.04
C GLY A 251 13.84 6.68 -8.04
N PHE A 252 12.59 7.09 -8.24
CA PHE A 252 12.20 8.48 -8.06
C PHE A 252 12.33 8.91 -6.60
N SER A 253 12.03 8.00 -5.67
CA SER A 253 11.97 8.29 -4.25
C SER A 253 13.26 8.00 -3.49
N PHE A 254 14.09 7.06 -3.98
CA PHE A 254 15.27 6.59 -3.27
C PHE A 254 16.53 6.59 -4.14
N SER A 255 17.65 6.94 -3.50
CA SER A 255 19.01 6.60 -3.91
C SER A 255 19.49 5.40 -3.06
N PRO A 256 20.55 4.67 -3.48
CA PRO A 256 21.11 3.60 -2.65
C PRO A 256 21.44 4.05 -1.21
N GLU A 257 21.97 5.28 -1.05
CA GLU A 257 22.28 5.85 0.26
C GLU A 257 21.01 6.08 1.11
N SER A 258 19.97 6.68 0.53
CA SER A 258 18.70 6.91 1.24
C SER A 258 17.97 5.61 1.55
N PHE A 259 18.09 4.59 0.69
CA PHE A 259 17.55 3.25 0.90
C PHE A 259 18.16 2.59 2.15
N GLU A 260 19.50 2.60 2.26
CA GLU A 260 20.19 2.07 3.44
C GLU A 260 19.86 2.86 4.71
N LYS A 261 19.83 4.19 4.62
CA LYS A 261 19.49 5.07 5.75
C LYS A 261 18.09 4.85 6.28
N MET A 262 17.15 4.47 5.42
CA MET A 262 15.76 4.14 5.79
C MET A 262 15.62 2.71 6.36
N GLY A 263 16.68 1.93 6.39
CA GLY A 263 16.69 0.57 6.93
C GLY A 263 16.23 -0.51 5.95
N PHE A 264 16.03 -0.16 4.67
CA PHE A 264 15.54 -1.13 3.67
C PHE A 264 16.58 -2.21 3.32
N GLY A 265 17.86 -2.00 3.58
CA GLY A 265 18.89 -3.04 3.43
C GLY A 265 18.77 -4.18 4.45
N LYS A 266 18.02 -3.96 5.56
CA LYS A 266 17.81 -4.91 6.66
C LYS A 266 16.35 -4.95 7.07
N GLN A 267 15.46 -5.21 6.12
CA GLN A 267 14.01 -5.10 6.32
C GLN A 267 13.43 -6.21 7.17
N ASN A 268 14.02 -7.38 7.14
CA ASN A 268 13.48 -8.58 7.74
C ASN A 268 14.60 -9.53 8.12
N THR A 269 14.39 -10.33 9.15
CA THR A 269 15.31 -11.37 9.59
C THR A 269 14.85 -12.78 9.22
N LEU A 270 13.54 -12.99 8.99
CA LEU A 270 13.03 -14.22 8.39
C LEU A 270 13.21 -14.20 6.87
N GLU A 271 13.56 -15.34 6.29
CA GLU A 271 13.55 -15.48 4.84
C GLU A 271 12.12 -15.61 4.32
N LEU A 272 11.86 -15.00 3.16
CA LEU A 272 10.50 -15.02 2.57
C LEU A 272 10.02 -16.43 2.24
N SER A 273 10.92 -17.35 1.91
CA SER A 273 10.62 -18.75 1.64
C SER A 273 10.10 -19.52 2.86
N GLU A 274 10.39 -19.04 4.07
CA GLU A 274 9.87 -19.63 5.32
C GLU A 274 8.41 -19.22 5.56
N LEU A 275 7.95 -18.16 4.93
CA LEU A 275 6.60 -17.61 5.03
C LEU A 275 5.69 -18.16 3.92
N ASN A 276 5.60 -19.48 3.83
CA ASN A 276 4.87 -20.20 2.78
C ASN A 276 3.41 -20.53 3.14
N THR A 277 2.98 -20.19 4.34
CA THR A 277 1.59 -20.40 4.82
C THR A 277 0.97 -19.09 5.27
N ALA A 278 -0.23 -18.81 4.83
CA ALA A 278 -1.02 -17.68 5.28
C ALA A 278 -1.77 -18.04 6.57
N PRO A 279 -1.84 -17.14 7.57
CA PRO A 279 -2.72 -17.33 8.72
C PRO A 279 -4.20 -17.24 8.31
N ASP A 280 -5.05 -18.05 8.95
CA ASP A 280 -6.51 -18.00 8.78
C ASP A 280 -7.18 -17.00 9.75
N THR A 281 -6.50 -16.68 10.84
CA THR A 281 -6.99 -15.77 11.88
C THR A 281 -5.87 -14.82 12.29
N PHE A 282 -6.27 -13.59 12.69
CA PHE A 282 -5.32 -12.55 13.04
C PHE A 282 -5.61 -11.98 14.43
N THR A 283 -4.56 -11.56 15.11
CA THR A 283 -4.65 -10.89 16.40
C THR A 283 -4.04 -9.50 16.31
N LEU A 284 -4.84 -8.46 16.63
CA LEU A 284 -4.31 -7.11 16.73
C LEU A 284 -3.41 -6.99 17.96
N THR A 285 -2.14 -6.63 17.76
CA THR A 285 -1.27 -6.23 18.85
C THR A 285 -1.12 -4.70 18.89
N LEU A 286 -1.16 -4.16 20.10
CA LEU A 286 -0.98 -2.74 20.39
C LEU A 286 0.34 -2.48 21.13
N GLU A 287 1.20 -3.48 21.21
CA GLU A 287 2.47 -3.42 21.90
C GLU A 287 3.63 -3.64 20.92
N GLY A 288 4.73 -2.94 21.15
CA GLY A 288 6.00 -3.21 20.49
C GLY A 288 6.61 -4.54 20.93
N ALA A 289 7.69 -4.97 20.29
CA ALA A 289 8.41 -6.22 20.64
C ALA A 289 8.92 -6.23 22.08
N ASP A 290 9.18 -5.05 22.66
CA ASP A 290 9.62 -4.85 24.03
C ASP A 290 8.45 -4.78 25.05
N GLY A 291 7.22 -5.09 24.63
CA GLY A 291 6.02 -4.99 25.48
C GLY A 291 5.59 -3.55 25.79
N THR A 292 6.20 -2.54 25.18
CA THR A 292 5.77 -1.17 25.36
C THR A 292 4.53 -0.84 24.50
N PRO A 293 3.53 -0.14 25.04
CA PRO A 293 2.39 0.28 24.25
C PRO A 293 2.79 1.09 23.02
N LEU A 294 2.21 0.78 21.87
CA LEU A 294 2.40 1.56 20.64
C LEU A 294 1.94 3.00 20.87
N LYS A 295 2.84 3.95 20.73
CA LYS A 295 2.50 5.38 20.88
C LYS A 295 1.78 5.89 19.64
N PRO A 296 0.72 6.71 19.80
CA PRO A 296 0.06 7.36 18.68
C PRO A 296 1.06 8.04 17.74
N GLY A 297 1.02 7.72 16.43
CA GLY A 297 1.91 8.28 15.43
C GLY A 297 3.34 7.70 15.37
N ARG A 298 3.65 6.70 16.17
CA ARG A 298 4.90 5.92 16.10
C ARG A 298 4.57 4.44 15.98
N TYR A 299 4.06 4.07 14.83
CA TYR A 299 3.98 2.66 14.44
C TYR A 299 5.25 2.31 13.70
N VAL A 300 5.84 1.23 14.07
CA VAL A 300 7.16 0.77 13.60
C VAL A 300 7.24 0.72 12.10
#